data_1732272a4862cf3cb73b4362a44cc2e3
#
_entry.id   1732272a4862cf3cb73b4362a44cc2e3
#
_cell.length_a   1.000
_cell.length_b   1.000
_cell.length_c   1.000
_cell.angle_alpha   90.00
_cell.angle_beta   90.00
_cell.angle_gamma   90.00
#
_symmetry.space_group_name_H-M   'P 1'
#
loop_
_entity.id
_entity.type
_entity.pdbx_description
1 polymer ?
#
loop_
_entity_poly.entity_id
_entity_poly.type
_entity_poly.pdbx_seq_one_letter_code
_entity_poly.pdbx_strand_id
1 'polypeptide(L)'
;MRTLRRNCLALLLFILMAASCTVEAQSRPKPPVRNVTGHYRFTKEEFRNRLDVQQLAGGKIKFHLLALWVSYNNPDNIHNGELQGIAILEKGVAIYDQDGCKIKIEFFPKRVQVTQLDDAGCGFGANVTAGGSYQKLDSKKPKFDR
;
A
#
# COMPACT_ATOMS: atom_id res chain seq x y z
N MET A 1 -24.31 -25.10 -64.50
CA MET A 1 -24.51 -25.34 -63.08
C MET A 1 -23.21 -25.80 -62.37
N ARG A 2 -22.06 -25.17 -62.62
CA ARG A 2 -20.76 -25.60 -62.00
C ARG A 2 -19.97 -24.50 -61.28
N THR A 3 -20.51 -23.31 -61.18
CA THR A 3 -19.80 -22.15 -60.60
C THR A 3 -20.25 -21.78 -59.19
N LEU A 4 -21.35 -22.35 -58.67
CA LEU A 4 -21.89 -21.96 -57.36
C LEU A 4 -21.29 -22.73 -56.17
N ARG A 5 -20.51 -23.82 -56.41
CA ARG A 5 -19.93 -24.64 -55.32
C ARG A 5 -18.55 -24.17 -54.84
N ARG A 6 -17.87 -23.29 -55.57
CA ARG A 6 -16.51 -22.85 -55.22
C ARG A 6 -16.45 -21.69 -54.25
N ASN A 7 -17.52 -20.93 -54.10
CA ASN A 7 -17.57 -19.72 -53.24
C ASN A 7 -17.99 -20.01 -51.78
N CYS A 8 -18.65 -21.16 -51.50
CA CYS A 8 -18.98 -21.53 -50.11
C CYS A 8 -17.82 -22.07 -49.30
N LEU A 9 -16.76 -22.64 -49.94
CA LEU A 9 -15.61 -23.19 -49.24
C LEU A 9 -14.62 -22.13 -48.79
N ALA A 10 -14.59 -20.97 -49.46
CA ALA A 10 -13.70 -19.86 -49.11
C ALA A 10 -14.20 -19.02 -47.93
N LEU A 11 -15.54 -19.03 -47.64
CA LEU A 11 -16.11 -18.27 -46.54
C LEU A 11 -15.99 -18.96 -45.19
N LEU A 12 -15.79 -20.29 -45.17
CA LEU A 12 -15.68 -21.08 -43.92
C LEU A 12 -14.27 -21.07 -43.31
N LEU A 13 -13.25 -20.66 -44.07
CA LEU A 13 -11.86 -20.59 -43.62
C LEU A 13 -11.47 -19.27 -42.91
N PHE A 14 -12.34 -18.23 -42.97
CA PHE A 14 -12.04 -16.92 -42.39
C PHE A 14 -12.60 -16.69 -40.99
N ILE A 15 -13.39 -17.64 -40.44
CA ILE A 15 -14.06 -17.50 -39.11
C ILE A 15 -13.22 -18.11 -37.98
N LEU A 16 -12.13 -18.81 -38.27
CA LEU A 16 -11.35 -19.55 -37.23
C LEU A 16 -10.11 -18.82 -36.70
N MET A 17 -9.90 -17.53 -36.98
CA MET A 17 -8.70 -16.80 -36.53
C MET A 17 -8.96 -15.65 -35.54
N ALA A 18 -10.03 -15.71 -34.77
CA ALA A 18 -10.23 -14.77 -33.67
C ALA A 18 -10.23 -15.47 -32.30
N ALA A 19 -9.28 -16.38 -32.07
CA ALA A 19 -8.95 -16.79 -30.72
C ALA A 19 -8.06 -15.69 -30.11
N SER A 20 -8.67 -14.63 -29.61
CA SER A 20 -8.00 -13.61 -28.81
C SER A 20 -7.47 -14.28 -27.54
N CYS A 21 -6.16 -14.60 -27.48
CA CYS A 21 -5.48 -14.90 -26.24
C CYS A 21 -5.55 -13.70 -25.32
N THR A 22 -6.55 -13.63 -24.46
CA THR A 22 -6.53 -12.78 -23.29
C THR A 22 -5.45 -13.32 -22.38
N VAL A 23 -4.25 -12.74 -22.45
CA VAL A 23 -3.20 -12.95 -21.47
C VAL A 23 -3.67 -12.27 -20.20
N GLU A 24 -4.28 -13.04 -19.34
CA GLU A 24 -4.54 -12.63 -17.96
C GLU A 24 -3.18 -12.38 -17.32
N ALA A 25 -2.90 -11.11 -17.01
CA ALA A 25 -1.69 -10.72 -16.32
C ALA A 25 -1.74 -11.31 -14.92
N GLN A 26 -1.18 -12.52 -14.76
CA GLN A 26 -0.99 -13.14 -13.46
C GLN A 26 -0.08 -12.24 -12.64
N SER A 27 -0.65 -11.55 -11.65
CA SER A 27 0.11 -10.79 -10.67
C SER A 27 1.08 -11.76 -9.98
N ARG A 28 2.39 -11.56 -10.20
CA ARG A 28 3.42 -12.37 -9.55
C ARG A 28 3.20 -12.35 -8.04
N PRO A 29 3.24 -13.50 -7.36
CA PRO A 29 3.12 -13.55 -5.91
C PRO A 29 4.17 -12.62 -5.29
N LYS A 30 3.71 -11.71 -4.43
CA LYS A 30 4.61 -10.81 -3.69
C LYS A 30 5.52 -11.66 -2.80
N PRO A 31 6.86 -11.51 -2.90
CA PRO A 31 7.77 -12.28 -2.06
C PRO A 31 7.49 -11.99 -0.58
N PRO A 32 7.53 -13.01 0.29
CA PRO A 32 7.26 -12.83 1.71
C PRO A 32 8.30 -11.89 2.34
N VAL A 33 7.83 -10.84 2.99
CA VAL A 33 8.70 -9.94 3.75
C VAL A 33 8.99 -10.59 5.10
N ARG A 34 10.21 -11.08 5.31
CA ARG A 34 10.59 -11.87 6.48
C ARG A 34 10.72 -11.04 7.77
N ASN A 35 11.13 -9.79 7.67
CA ASN A 35 11.28 -8.89 8.82
C ASN A 35 10.82 -7.48 8.46
N VAL A 36 9.74 -7.05 9.11
CA VAL A 36 9.15 -5.74 8.92
C VAL A 36 9.60 -4.71 9.97
N THR A 37 10.39 -5.15 10.96
CA THR A 37 10.92 -4.23 11.98
C THR A 37 11.81 -3.18 11.36
N GLY A 38 11.69 -1.94 11.82
CA GLY A 38 12.54 -0.83 11.41
C GLY A 38 11.86 0.52 11.43
N HIS A 39 12.59 1.48 10.95
CA HIS A 39 12.15 2.86 10.76
C HIS A 39 11.88 3.13 9.29
N TYR A 40 10.78 3.81 9.01
CA TYR A 40 10.35 4.13 7.65
C TYR A 40 10.01 5.62 7.57
N ARG A 41 10.26 6.23 6.42
CA ARG A 41 10.00 7.67 6.19
C ARG A 41 9.31 7.89 4.85
N PHE A 42 8.34 8.78 4.87
CA PHE A 42 7.74 9.35 3.68
C PHE A 42 7.96 10.86 3.70
N THR A 43 8.54 11.38 2.62
CA THR A 43 8.78 12.80 2.42
C THR A 43 8.39 13.15 1.00
N LYS A 44 7.40 13.98 0.83
CA LYS A 44 6.94 14.48 -0.46
C LYS A 44 6.23 15.81 -0.26
N GLU A 45 6.66 16.84 -0.99
CA GLU A 45 6.08 18.19 -0.89
C GLU A 45 6.05 18.68 0.57
N GLU A 46 4.87 18.92 1.13
CA GLU A 46 4.66 19.36 2.52
C GLU A 46 4.65 18.20 3.54
N PHE A 47 4.64 16.95 3.09
CA PHE A 47 4.53 15.81 4.00
C PHE A 47 5.88 15.32 4.51
N ARG A 48 5.97 15.09 5.83
CA ARG A 48 7.17 14.62 6.56
C ARG A 48 6.78 13.51 7.55
N ASN A 49 6.33 12.37 7.01
CA ASN A 49 5.78 11.30 7.83
C ASN A 49 6.86 10.29 8.24
N ARG A 50 6.70 9.71 9.43
CA ARG A 50 7.53 8.63 9.96
C ARG A 50 6.64 7.48 10.41
N LEU A 51 7.08 6.25 10.14
CA LEU A 51 6.45 5.04 10.63
C LEU A 51 7.53 4.16 11.26
N ASP A 52 7.38 3.87 12.53
CA ASP A 52 8.20 2.96 13.30
C ASP A 52 7.45 1.64 13.49
N VAL A 53 8.09 0.52 13.18
CA VAL A 53 7.45 -0.80 13.23
C VAL A 53 8.31 -1.79 13.98
N GLN A 54 7.71 -2.52 14.90
CA GLN A 54 8.30 -3.69 15.55
C GLN A 54 7.44 -4.92 15.30
N GLN A 55 8.03 -5.93 14.68
CA GLN A 55 7.40 -7.25 14.56
C GLN A 55 7.39 -7.94 15.91
N LEU A 56 6.24 -8.46 16.32
CA LEU A 56 6.01 -9.19 17.56
C LEU A 56 5.80 -10.67 17.26
N ALA A 57 5.83 -11.49 18.30
CA ALA A 57 5.42 -12.88 18.22
C ALA A 57 3.94 -13.00 17.83
N GLY A 58 3.54 -14.16 17.30
CA GLY A 58 2.15 -14.45 16.92
C GLY A 58 1.65 -13.65 15.71
N GLY A 59 2.55 -13.28 14.77
CA GLY A 59 2.12 -12.60 13.53
C GLY A 59 1.55 -11.21 13.78
N LYS A 60 2.04 -10.47 14.75
CA LYS A 60 1.60 -9.11 15.07
C LYS A 60 2.69 -8.09 14.80
N ILE A 61 2.31 -6.85 14.62
CA ILE A 61 3.20 -5.69 14.66
C ILE A 61 2.72 -4.71 15.72
N LYS A 62 3.67 -4.06 16.41
CA LYS A 62 3.44 -2.78 17.08
C LYS A 62 3.96 -1.69 16.17
N PHE A 63 3.22 -0.61 16.02
CA PHE A 63 3.62 0.51 15.18
C PHE A 63 3.35 1.85 15.85
N HIS A 64 4.10 2.85 15.43
CA HIS A 64 3.89 4.25 15.74
C HIS A 64 4.06 5.05 14.45
N LEU A 65 3.03 5.77 14.06
CA LEU A 65 2.98 6.61 12.89
C LEU A 65 2.85 8.07 13.34
N LEU A 66 3.79 8.89 12.90
CA LEU A 66 3.72 10.35 13.00
C LEU A 66 3.57 10.91 11.60
N ALA A 67 2.44 11.55 11.32
CA ALA A 67 2.17 12.23 10.08
C ALA A 67 2.28 13.74 10.29
N LEU A 68 3.06 14.42 9.46
CA LEU A 68 3.27 15.85 9.52
C LEU A 68 2.95 16.47 8.17
N TRP A 69 2.18 17.55 8.20
CA TRP A 69 2.05 18.49 7.11
C TRP A 69 2.73 19.80 7.51
N VAL A 70 3.66 20.30 6.69
CA VAL A 70 4.43 21.51 6.92
C VAL A 70 4.17 22.47 5.76
N SER A 71 3.61 23.61 6.01
CA SER A 71 3.29 24.58 4.97
C SER A 71 4.56 25.03 4.22
N TYR A 72 4.49 25.01 2.89
CA TYR A 72 5.60 25.47 2.06
C TYR A 72 5.91 26.95 2.26
N ASN A 73 4.87 27.79 2.43
CA ASN A 73 5.01 29.24 2.54
C ASN A 73 5.26 29.72 3.97
N ASN A 74 5.00 28.89 4.98
CA ASN A 74 5.20 29.22 6.39
C ASN A 74 5.63 27.95 7.16
N PRO A 75 6.95 27.69 7.32
CA PRO A 75 7.46 26.50 7.99
C PRO A 75 7.02 26.36 9.46
N ASP A 76 6.59 27.43 10.11
CA ASP A 76 6.07 27.39 11.47
C ASP A 76 4.61 26.90 11.54
N ASN A 77 3.92 26.89 10.39
CA ASN A 77 2.58 26.33 10.28
C ASN A 77 2.65 24.82 10.03
N ILE A 78 2.66 24.07 11.13
CA ILE A 78 2.79 22.62 11.14
C ILE A 78 1.51 22.01 11.70
N HIS A 79 0.93 21.08 10.97
CA HIS A 79 -0.15 20.21 11.44
C HIS A 79 0.37 18.81 11.60
N ASN A 80 -0.09 18.10 12.63
CA ASN A 80 0.34 16.74 12.90
C ASN A 80 -0.83 15.80 13.15
N GLY A 81 -0.53 14.53 12.99
CA GLY A 81 -1.38 13.41 13.42
C GLY A 81 -0.48 12.28 13.93
N GLU A 82 -0.88 11.67 15.02
CA GLU A 82 -0.14 10.61 15.65
C GLU A 82 -1.04 9.40 15.87
N LEU A 83 -0.56 8.23 15.54
CA LEU A 83 -1.28 6.99 15.70
C LEU A 83 -0.32 5.89 16.14
N GLN A 84 -0.67 5.17 17.20
CA GLN A 84 0.05 3.99 17.63
C GLN A 84 -0.89 2.83 17.89
N GLY A 85 -0.41 1.61 17.69
CA GLY A 85 -1.25 0.46 17.92
C GLY A 85 -0.57 -0.87 17.65
N ILE A 86 -1.38 -1.91 17.77
CA ILE A 86 -1.01 -3.28 17.42
C ILE A 86 -1.96 -3.75 16.33
N ALA A 87 -1.41 -4.35 15.29
CA ALA A 87 -2.18 -4.94 14.20
C ALA A 87 -1.68 -6.35 13.87
N ILE A 88 -2.56 -7.18 13.32
CA ILE A 88 -2.19 -8.53 12.83
C ILE A 88 -1.54 -8.37 11.46
N LEU A 89 -0.39 -9.02 11.29
CA LEU A 89 0.37 -9.03 10.03
C LEU A 89 0.12 -10.36 9.32
N GLU A 90 -0.61 -10.32 8.23
CA GLU A 90 -0.90 -11.47 7.39
C GLU A 90 -0.39 -11.23 5.97
N LYS A 91 0.42 -12.15 5.46
CA LYS A 91 0.96 -12.10 4.07
C LYS A 91 1.57 -10.74 3.70
N GLY A 92 2.19 -10.06 4.67
CA GLY A 92 2.82 -8.76 4.47
C GLY A 92 1.86 -7.57 4.45
N VAL A 93 0.65 -7.75 4.95
CA VAL A 93 -0.36 -6.69 5.12
C VAL A 93 -0.80 -6.66 6.58
N ALA A 94 -0.87 -5.48 7.16
CA ALA A 94 -1.48 -5.25 8.47
C ALA A 94 -2.61 -4.24 8.32
N ILE A 95 -3.73 -4.50 9.01
CA ILE A 95 -4.86 -3.59 9.09
C ILE A 95 -5.04 -3.19 10.55
N TYR A 96 -5.00 -1.90 10.79
CA TYR A 96 -5.43 -1.29 12.03
C TYR A 96 -6.85 -0.76 11.83
N ASP A 97 -7.76 -1.10 12.75
CA ASP A 97 -9.16 -0.71 12.69
C ASP A 97 -9.66 -0.54 14.13
N GLN A 98 -9.47 0.65 14.69
CA GLN A 98 -9.88 0.99 16.06
C GLN A 98 -10.29 2.47 16.13
N ASP A 99 -11.24 2.77 17.00
CA ASP A 99 -11.68 4.13 17.35
C ASP A 99 -12.11 4.97 16.13
N GLY A 100 -12.66 4.30 15.09
CA GLY A 100 -13.06 4.95 13.85
C GLY A 100 -11.92 5.24 12.90
N CYS A 101 -10.69 4.89 13.24
CA CYS A 101 -9.52 5.01 12.37
C CYS A 101 -9.20 3.68 11.70
N LYS A 102 -9.15 3.67 10.38
CA LYS A 102 -8.80 2.48 9.62
C LYS A 102 -7.65 2.74 8.67
N ILE A 103 -6.53 2.01 8.90
CA ILE A 103 -5.30 2.13 8.12
C ILE A 103 -4.84 0.76 7.67
N LYS A 104 -4.48 0.66 6.39
CA LYS A 104 -3.81 -0.49 5.79
C LYS A 104 -2.32 -0.21 5.64
N ILE A 105 -1.48 -1.13 6.09
CA ILE A 105 -0.01 -1.07 6.03
C ILE A 105 0.47 -2.28 5.23
N GLU A 106 0.96 -2.07 4.01
CA GLU A 106 1.45 -3.12 3.13
C GLU A 106 2.98 -3.09 3.03
N PHE A 107 3.62 -4.16 3.46
CA PHE A 107 5.07 -4.27 3.50
C PHE A 107 5.64 -4.82 2.18
N PHE A 108 6.71 -4.19 1.71
CA PHE A 108 7.55 -4.59 0.61
C PHE A 108 9.01 -4.67 1.08
N PRO A 109 9.95 -5.26 0.33
CA PRO A 109 11.32 -5.47 0.81
C PRO A 109 12.04 -4.22 1.30
N LYS A 110 11.81 -3.06 0.66
CA LYS A 110 12.50 -1.79 0.97
C LYS A 110 11.56 -0.62 1.24
N ARG A 111 10.28 -0.86 1.28
CA ARG A 111 9.27 0.20 1.48
C ARG A 111 8.01 -0.35 2.11
N VAL A 112 7.21 0.55 2.61
CA VAL A 112 5.84 0.29 3.10
C VAL A 112 4.89 1.22 2.37
N GLN A 113 3.76 0.69 1.92
CA GLN A 113 2.65 1.50 1.45
C GLN A 113 1.63 1.63 2.59
N VAL A 114 1.36 2.84 3.02
CA VAL A 114 0.26 3.14 3.96
C VAL A 114 -0.91 3.69 3.17
N THR A 115 -2.10 3.17 3.44
CA THR A 115 -3.37 3.65 2.88
C THR A 115 -4.32 3.94 4.03
N GLN A 116 -4.77 5.17 4.12
CA GLN A 116 -5.83 5.57 5.04
C GLN A 116 -7.16 5.16 4.38
N LEU A 117 -7.91 4.28 5.04
CA LEU A 117 -9.15 3.72 4.51
C LEU A 117 -10.38 4.47 5.01
N ASP A 118 -10.21 5.26 6.07
CA ASP A 118 -11.22 6.16 6.62
C ASP A 118 -10.57 7.50 6.96
N ASP A 119 -11.07 8.58 6.37
CA ASP A 119 -10.49 9.91 6.51
C ASP A 119 -10.94 10.63 7.78
N ALA A 120 -12.09 10.25 8.36
CA ALA A 120 -12.70 11.01 9.45
C ALA A 120 -12.26 10.57 10.86
N GLY A 121 -11.85 9.30 11.01
CA GLY A 121 -11.71 8.68 12.34
C GLY A 121 -10.32 8.75 12.96
N CYS A 122 -9.28 9.10 12.19
CA CYS A 122 -7.90 9.00 12.70
C CYS A 122 -7.45 10.20 13.55
N GLY A 123 -8.27 11.23 13.72
CA GLY A 123 -7.94 12.39 14.54
C GLY A 123 -6.77 13.22 14.05
N PHE A 124 -6.43 13.12 12.77
CA PHE A 124 -5.34 13.87 12.18
C PHE A 124 -5.73 15.35 11.97
N GLY A 125 -4.76 16.23 12.14
CA GLY A 125 -4.93 17.65 11.89
C GLY A 125 -5.30 18.00 10.44
N ALA A 126 -5.65 19.25 10.20
CA ALA A 126 -5.98 19.72 8.85
C ALA A 126 -4.82 19.47 7.87
N ASN A 127 -5.15 19.00 6.67
CA ASN A 127 -4.22 18.64 5.58
C ASN A 127 -3.29 17.44 5.88
N VAL A 128 -3.36 16.84 7.07
CA VAL A 128 -2.51 15.71 7.45
C VAL A 128 -3.08 14.42 6.87
N THR A 129 -2.21 13.59 6.29
CA THR A 129 -2.55 12.24 5.85
C THR A 129 -1.46 11.25 6.23
N ALA A 130 -1.86 10.06 6.65
CA ALA A 130 -0.97 8.92 6.82
C ALA A 130 -0.60 8.25 5.49
N GLY A 131 -1.38 8.49 4.45
CA GLY A 131 -1.22 7.84 3.15
C GLY A 131 0.14 8.16 2.50
N GLY A 132 0.80 7.13 1.95
CA GLY A 132 2.06 7.33 1.23
C GLY A 132 2.94 6.10 1.15
N SER A 133 4.00 6.21 0.34
CA SER A 133 5.02 5.17 0.17
C SER A 133 6.26 5.52 1.00
N TYR A 134 6.40 4.87 2.12
CA TYR A 134 7.47 5.09 3.09
C TYR A 134 8.68 4.24 2.75
N GLN A 135 9.84 4.84 2.59
CA GLN A 135 11.10 4.14 2.35
C GLN A 135 11.65 3.58 3.67
N LYS A 136 12.14 2.33 3.66
CA LYS A 136 12.80 1.74 4.82
C LYS A 136 14.17 2.39 5.02
N LEU A 137 14.40 2.95 6.21
CA LEU A 137 15.66 3.57 6.58
C LEU A 137 16.63 2.53 7.16
N ASP A 138 16.14 1.69 8.06
CA ASP A 138 16.91 0.65 8.72
C ASP A 138 16.01 -0.50 9.24
N SER A 139 16.61 -1.47 9.89
CA SER A 139 15.93 -2.60 10.55
C SER A 139 16.15 -2.62 12.07
N LYS A 140 16.54 -1.50 12.66
CA LYS A 140 16.71 -1.39 14.11
C LYS A 140 15.36 -1.46 14.79
N LYS A 141 15.34 -2.03 15.99
CA LYS A 141 14.14 -2.07 16.82
C LYS A 141 13.80 -0.67 17.31
N PRO A 142 12.61 -0.14 16.98
CA PRO A 142 12.18 1.15 17.51
C PRO A 142 12.02 1.12 19.03
N LYS A 143 12.27 2.27 19.65
CA LYS A 143 11.86 2.53 21.02
C LYS A 143 10.51 3.21 20.97
N PHE A 144 9.52 2.59 21.60
CA PHE A 144 8.19 3.19 21.76
C PHE A 144 8.15 3.79 23.18
N ASP A 145 7.91 5.08 23.26
CA ASP A 145 7.66 5.72 24.56
C ASP A 145 6.40 5.14 25.17
N ARG A 146 6.38 5.00 26.47
CA ARG A 146 5.29 4.37 27.23
C ARG A 146 4.20 5.39 27.51
#